data_2e777ef243ce36590b9f8f2d6c3d7a94
#
_entry.id   2e777ef243ce36590b9f8f2d6c3d7a94
#
_cell.length_a   1.000
_cell.length_b   1.000
_cell.length_c   1.000
_cell.angle_alpha   90.00
_cell.angle_beta   90.00
_cell.angle_gamma   90.00
#
_symmetry.space_group_name_H-M   'P 1'
#
loop_
_entity.id
_entity.type
_entity.pdbx_description
1 polymer ?
#
loop_
_entity_poly.entity_id
_entity_poly.type
_entity_poly.pdbx_seq_one_letter_code
_entity_poly.pdbx_strand_id
1 'polypeptide(L)' 'MKAIQVELPDKLAAEIETYVKTGWFRSESEVVRAALMEFVRRNRVELLERFMRDDLGWALGQKGTPA' A
#
# COMPACT_ATOMS: atom_id res chain seq x y z
N MET A 1 8.75 -8.96 9.50
CA MET A 1 7.92 -7.83 9.15
C MET A 1 8.75 -6.67 8.66
N LYS A 2 8.21 -5.88 7.79
CA LYS A 2 8.92 -4.73 7.26
C LYS A 2 8.33 -3.45 7.82
N ALA A 3 9.19 -2.54 8.23
CA ALA A 3 8.76 -1.25 8.74
C ALA A 3 8.99 -0.18 7.68
N ILE A 4 8.00 0.66 7.48
CA ILE A 4 8.09 1.74 6.50
C ILE A 4 7.74 3.04 7.19
N GLN A 5 8.53 4.07 6.93
CA GLN A 5 8.27 5.37 7.49
C GLN A 5 7.68 6.27 6.41
N VAL A 6 6.56 6.90 6.70
CA VAL A 6 5.84 7.69 5.72
C VAL A 6 5.43 9.00 6.34
N GLU A 7 5.52 10.07 5.56
CA GLU A 7 5.04 11.37 6.01
C GLU A 7 3.66 11.60 5.44
N LEU A 8 2.75 12.07 6.27
CA LEU A 8 1.38 12.31 5.87
C LEU A 8 1.05 13.79 5.95
N PRO A 9 0.22 14.29 5.05
CA PRO A 9 -0.26 15.66 5.18
C PRO A 9 -1.00 15.83 6.50
N ASP A 10 -0.91 17.00 7.06
CA ASP A 10 -1.52 17.25 8.37
C ASP A 10 -2.99 16.93 8.38
N LYS A 11 -3.70 17.25 7.31
CA LYS A 11 -5.12 17.01 7.25
C LYS A 11 -5.43 15.53 7.30
N LEU A 12 -4.68 14.74 6.57
CA LEU A 12 -4.89 13.30 6.55
C LEU A 12 -4.54 12.70 7.91
N ALA A 13 -3.46 13.18 8.50
CA ALA A 13 -3.05 12.69 9.81
C ALA A 13 -4.13 12.97 10.84
N ALA A 14 -4.77 14.14 10.75
CA ALA A 14 -5.84 14.49 11.69
C ALA A 14 -7.04 13.57 11.51
N GLU A 15 -7.37 13.21 10.29
CA GLU A 15 -8.47 12.30 10.05
C GLU A 15 -8.18 10.91 10.58
N ILE A 16 -6.96 10.45 10.41
CA ILE A 16 -6.57 9.16 10.95
C ILE A 16 -6.67 9.17 12.46
N GLU A 17 -6.24 10.27 13.07
CA GLU A 17 -6.32 10.38 14.51
C GLU A 17 -7.77 10.32 15.00
N THR A 18 -8.68 10.88 14.24
CA THR A 18 -10.09 10.85 14.58
C THR A 18 -10.60 9.41 14.65
N TYR A 19 -10.19 8.57 13.72
CA TYR A 19 -10.64 7.19 13.72
C TYR A 19 -10.12 6.44 14.93
N VAL A 20 -8.92 6.79 15.39
CA VAL A 20 -8.38 6.19 16.59
C VAL A 20 -9.18 6.65 17.80
N LYS A 21 -9.45 7.97 17.88
CA LYS A 21 -10.16 8.52 19.02
C LYS A 21 -11.58 8.00 19.13
N THR A 22 -12.22 7.73 18.01
CA THR A 22 -13.59 7.23 18.06
C THR A 22 -13.67 5.73 18.32
N GLY A 23 -12.52 5.08 18.49
CA GLY A 23 -12.51 3.68 18.87
C GLY A 23 -12.57 2.69 17.71
N TRP A 24 -12.48 3.17 16.48
CA TRP A 24 -12.49 2.25 15.36
C TRP A 24 -11.19 1.47 15.26
N PHE A 25 -10.11 2.06 15.67
CA PHE A 25 -8.81 1.42 15.62
C PHE A 25 -8.04 1.72 16.89
N ARG A 26 -7.06 0.89 17.20
CA ARG A 26 -6.30 1.07 18.42
C ARG A 26 -5.18 2.06 18.27
N SER A 27 -4.67 2.24 17.07
CA SER A 27 -3.54 3.12 16.85
C SER A 27 -3.56 3.63 15.43
N GLU A 28 -2.78 4.67 15.19
CA GLU A 28 -2.66 5.21 13.84
C GLU A 28 -2.02 4.20 12.90
N SER A 29 -1.06 3.44 13.39
CA SER A 29 -0.43 2.40 12.59
C SER A 29 -1.46 1.37 12.12
N GLU A 30 -2.42 1.07 12.97
CA GLU A 30 -3.43 0.11 12.62
C GLU A 30 -4.34 0.64 11.51
N VAL A 31 -4.68 1.93 11.57
CA VAL A 31 -5.48 2.55 10.52
C VAL A 31 -4.74 2.49 9.19
N VAL A 32 -3.47 2.87 9.20
CA VAL A 32 -2.69 2.88 7.98
C VAL A 32 -2.54 1.48 7.42
N ARG A 33 -2.27 0.50 8.28
CA ARG A 33 -2.11 -0.87 7.83
C ARG A 33 -3.40 -1.40 7.22
N ALA A 34 -4.53 -1.11 7.85
CA ALA A 34 -5.82 -1.57 7.34
C ALA A 34 -6.13 -0.92 5.99
N ALA A 35 -5.80 0.35 5.85
CA ALA A 35 -6.04 1.04 4.59
C ALA A 35 -5.19 0.46 3.48
N LEU A 36 -3.93 0.16 3.77
CA LEU A 36 -3.04 -0.41 2.78
C LEU A 36 -3.48 -1.82 2.40
N MET A 37 -3.89 -2.61 3.37
CA MET A 37 -4.36 -3.95 3.09
C MET A 37 -5.61 -3.90 2.23
N GLU A 38 -6.50 -2.96 2.49
CA GLU A 38 -7.70 -2.82 1.70
C GLU A 38 -7.37 -2.37 0.29
N PHE A 39 -6.41 -1.46 0.15
CA PHE A 39 -6.00 -0.98 -1.15
C PHE A 39 -5.41 -2.12 -1.98
N VAL A 40 -4.54 -2.90 -1.38
CA VAL A 40 -3.91 -4.01 -2.08
C VAL A 40 -4.95 -5.06 -2.44
N ARG A 41 -5.85 -5.36 -1.52
CA ARG A 41 -6.88 -6.35 -1.78
C ARG A 41 -7.77 -5.93 -2.94
N ARG A 42 -8.13 -4.65 -2.98
CA ARG A 42 -9.01 -4.15 -4.00
C ARG A 42 -8.35 -4.13 -5.36
N ASN A 43 -7.05 -3.88 -5.39
CA ASN A 43 -6.35 -3.76 -6.65
C ASN A 43 -5.47 -4.95 -6.99
N ARG A 44 -5.68 -6.06 -6.29
CA ARG A 44 -4.79 -7.21 -6.45
C ARG A 44 -4.78 -7.75 -7.87
N VAL A 45 -5.94 -7.86 -8.47
CA VAL A 45 -6.01 -8.42 -9.82
C VAL A 45 -5.24 -7.55 -10.79
N GLU A 46 -5.47 -6.25 -10.72
CA GLU A 46 -4.79 -5.34 -11.61
C GLU A 46 -3.28 -5.37 -11.36
N LEU A 47 -2.89 -5.46 -10.10
CA LEU A 47 -1.49 -5.49 -9.76
C LEU A 47 -0.83 -6.76 -10.28
N LEU A 48 -1.51 -7.90 -10.15
CA LEU A 48 -0.99 -9.15 -10.64
C LEU A 48 -0.86 -9.14 -12.15
N GLU A 49 -1.81 -8.54 -12.83
CA GLU A 49 -1.72 -8.43 -14.27
C GLU A 49 -0.51 -7.63 -14.69
N ARG A 50 -0.24 -6.57 -13.97
CA ARG A 50 0.92 -5.76 -14.27
C ARG A 50 2.21 -6.52 -14.03
N PHE A 51 2.27 -7.23 -12.93
CA PHE A 51 3.45 -8.02 -12.63
C PHE A 51 3.68 -9.07 -13.70
N MET A 52 2.65 -9.75 -14.12
CA MET A 52 2.78 -10.79 -15.13
C MET A 52 3.23 -10.18 -16.45
N ARG A 53 2.70 -9.04 -16.78
CA ARG A 53 3.09 -8.36 -18.00
C ARG A 53 4.54 -7.93 -17.95
N ASP A 54 4.96 -7.39 -16.82
CA ASP A 54 6.34 -6.95 -16.66
C ASP A 54 7.28 -8.14 -16.70
N ASP A 55 6.89 -9.24 -16.08
CA ASP A 55 7.71 -10.44 -16.07
C ASP A 55 7.89 -10.97 -17.48
N LEU A 56 6.83 -10.98 -18.24
CA LEU A 56 6.92 -11.47 -19.61
C LEU A 56 7.84 -10.57 -20.44
N GLY A 57 7.66 -9.28 -20.32
CA GLY A 57 8.50 -8.37 -21.04
C GLY A 57 9.95 -8.51 -20.64
N TRP A 58 10.16 -8.71 -19.37
CA TRP A 58 11.49 -8.89 -18.87
C TRP A 58 12.09 -10.17 -19.40
N ALA A 59 11.35 -11.25 -19.34
CA ALA A 59 11.82 -12.53 -19.82
C ALA A 59 12.09 -12.50 -21.30
N LEU A 60 11.36 -11.67 -22.00
CA LEU A 60 11.55 -11.61 -23.42
C LEU A 60 12.70 -10.71 -23.83
N GLY A 61 13.29 -10.07 -22.96
CA GLY A 61 14.34 -9.24 -23.37
C GLY A 61 14.73 -8.13 -22.57
N GLN A 62 14.11 -7.89 -21.57
CA GLN A 62 14.27 -6.78 -20.99
C GLN A 62 15.19 -6.88 -20.02
N LYS A 63 15.81 -6.92 -19.66
CA LYS A 63 16.67 -7.02 -18.80
C LYS A 63 16.70 -6.12 -17.91
N GLY A 64 16.70 -5.79 -17.56
CA GLY A 64 16.84 -4.94 -16.80
C GLY A 64 16.03 -4.58 -15.96
N THR A 65 15.81 -4.28 -15.59
CA THR A 65 15.37 -3.82 -14.98
C THR A 65 14.77 -3.57 -14.23
N PRO A 66 14.49 -3.58 -13.73
CA PRO A 66 13.88 -3.43 -13.02
C PRO A 66 13.85 -2.56 -12.26
N ALA A 67 13.96 -2.20 -12.06
CA ALA A 67 14.07 -1.27 -11.38
C ALA A 67 13.57 -1.07 -10.61
#